data_e4ff632c6d2b11779b95a5c6bfde58da
#
_entry.id   e4ff632c6d2b11779b95a5c6bfde58da
#
_cell.length_a   1.000
_cell.length_b   1.000
_cell.length_c   1.000
_cell.angle_alpha   90.00
_cell.angle_beta   90.00
_cell.angle_gamma   90.00
#
_symmetry.space_group_name_H-M   'P 1'
#
loop_
_entity.id
_entity.type
_entity.pdbx_description
1 polymer ?
#
loop_
_entity_poly.entity_id
_entity_poly.type
_entity_poly.pdbx_seq_one_letter_code
_entity_poly.pdbx_strand_id
1 'polypeptide(L)'
;MGEIPPSAKQFTVLGLKDAFFCTPLAKESQYLFAFKWEAPGEKHQQMTWTVLPQGFRDSPHLFGQALSRDLLDLNLGPNRKILQYVDDQLICSPDEKNAQQHAIQVLNFLAERAYKVSLAKAQMVKTKVTYLGVQITHGSRRLSSDRVQGILQLPSPTTRKQLRAFLGLTGYCRVWIPNYGLNAQLKGTG
;
A
#
# COMPACT_ATOMS: atom_id res chain seq x y z
N MET A 1 -6.47 4.16 -7.87
CA MET A 1 -7.12 2.90 -7.46
C MET A 1 -7.71 2.25 -8.70
N GLY A 2 -7.31 1.01 -9.01
CA GLY A 2 -7.90 0.26 -10.11
C GLY A 2 -9.40 0.01 -9.90
N GLU A 3 -10.09 -0.39 -10.95
CA GLU A 3 -11.51 -0.70 -10.87
C GLU A 3 -11.73 -2.00 -10.09
N ILE A 4 -12.54 -1.92 -9.03
CA ILE A 4 -13.05 -3.10 -8.34
C ILE A 4 -14.15 -3.67 -9.20
N PRO A 5 -14.12 -4.98 -9.54
CA PRO A 5 -15.17 -5.58 -10.36
C PRO A 5 -16.55 -5.39 -9.72
N PRO A 6 -17.59 -5.05 -10.49
CA PRO A 6 -18.96 -4.91 -9.96
C PRO A 6 -19.49 -6.19 -9.32
N SER A 7 -19.01 -7.36 -9.76
CA SER A 7 -19.36 -8.66 -9.21
C SER A 7 -18.72 -8.96 -7.85
N ALA A 8 -17.74 -8.16 -7.41
CA ALA A 8 -17.01 -8.43 -6.17
C ALA A 8 -17.89 -8.19 -4.93
N LYS A 9 -18.07 -9.22 -4.12
CA LYS A 9 -18.81 -9.20 -2.85
C LYS A 9 -17.97 -9.55 -1.65
N GLN A 10 -16.83 -10.21 -1.87
CA GLN A 10 -15.89 -10.61 -0.84
C GLN A 10 -14.50 -10.06 -1.14
N PHE A 11 -13.81 -9.68 -0.10
CA PHE A 11 -12.53 -8.99 -0.18
C PHE A 11 -11.52 -9.59 0.79
N THR A 12 -10.28 -9.66 0.36
CA THR A 12 -9.14 -9.99 1.23
C THR A 12 -8.10 -8.88 1.07
N VAL A 13 -7.64 -8.32 2.19
CA VAL A 13 -6.54 -7.35 2.21
C VAL A 13 -5.33 -8.01 2.85
N LEU A 14 -4.20 -7.96 2.15
CA LEU A 14 -2.91 -8.44 2.62
C LEU A 14 -1.92 -7.29 2.58
N GLY A 15 -1.17 -7.09 3.68
CA GLY A 15 -0.01 -6.20 3.71
C GLY A 15 1.25 -7.04 3.82
N LEU A 16 2.27 -6.75 3.01
CA LEU A 16 3.55 -7.45 3.09
C LEU A 16 4.39 -6.88 4.25
N LYS A 17 5.05 -7.78 4.95
CA LYS A 17 5.98 -7.44 6.02
C LYS A 17 7.39 -7.34 5.46
N ASP A 18 8.12 -6.30 5.84
CA ASP A 18 9.52 -6.10 5.46
C ASP A 18 9.71 -6.17 3.92
N ALA A 19 8.73 -5.64 3.18
CA ALA A 19 8.55 -5.85 1.75
C ALA A 19 9.83 -5.59 0.93
N PHE A 20 10.53 -4.48 1.18
CA PHE A 20 11.75 -4.13 0.43
C PHE A 20 12.87 -5.15 0.67
N PHE A 21 12.96 -5.72 1.86
CA PHE A 21 13.96 -6.72 2.20
C PHE A 21 13.72 -8.09 1.53
N CYS A 22 12.56 -8.28 0.93
CA CYS A 22 12.29 -9.46 0.09
C CYS A 22 12.87 -9.33 -1.33
N THR A 23 13.40 -8.16 -1.72
CA THR A 23 13.93 -7.91 -3.07
C THR A 23 15.45 -7.88 -3.02
N PRO A 24 16.16 -8.90 -3.57
CA PRO A 24 17.60 -8.92 -3.62
C PRO A 24 18.15 -7.87 -4.59
N LEU A 25 19.29 -7.27 -4.24
CA LEU A 25 20.04 -6.37 -5.11
C LEU A 25 21.06 -7.16 -5.94
N ALA A 26 21.14 -6.85 -7.22
CA ALA A 26 22.19 -7.35 -8.08
C ALA A 26 23.57 -6.97 -7.51
N LYS A 27 24.54 -7.88 -7.57
CA LYS A 27 25.89 -7.70 -6.97
C LYS A 27 26.57 -6.43 -7.46
N GLU A 28 26.43 -6.13 -8.74
CA GLU A 28 26.95 -4.94 -9.40
C GLU A 28 26.31 -3.63 -8.93
N SER A 29 25.18 -3.67 -8.25
CA SER A 29 24.49 -2.49 -7.71
C SER A 29 24.72 -2.29 -6.21
N GLN A 30 25.24 -3.29 -5.50
CA GLN A 30 25.37 -3.26 -4.03
C GLN A 30 26.32 -2.17 -3.53
N TYR A 31 27.37 -1.83 -4.29
CA TYR A 31 28.33 -0.79 -3.90
C TYR A 31 27.69 0.59 -3.75
N LEU A 32 26.56 0.86 -4.43
CA LEU A 32 25.81 2.11 -4.31
C LEU A 32 25.19 2.30 -2.92
N PHE A 33 25.01 1.22 -2.18
CA PHE A 33 24.41 1.18 -0.85
C PHE A 33 25.40 0.87 0.26
N ALA A 34 26.68 1.12 0.00
CA ALA A 34 27.74 0.93 1.00
C ALA A 34 27.62 1.96 2.12
N PHE A 35 27.83 1.52 3.36
CA PHE A 35 27.82 2.37 4.54
C PHE A 35 28.91 1.92 5.53
N LYS A 36 29.33 2.82 6.42
CA LYS A 36 30.24 2.49 7.50
C LYS A 36 29.43 2.06 8.71
N TRP A 37 29.81 0.94 9.28
CA TRP A 37 29.27 0.45 10.53
C TRP A 37 30.33 0.49 11.61
N GLU A 38 29.97 0.94 12.81
CA GLU A 38 30.83 1.01 13.96
C GLU A 38 30.09 0.43 15.16
N ALA A 39 30.60 -0.70 15.68
CA ALA A 39 30.10 -1.25 16.93
C ALA A 39 30.96 -0.71 18.09
N PRO A 40 30.39 -0.52 19.28
CA PRO A 40 31.15 -0.07 20.44
C PRO A 40 32.37 -0.97 20.71
N GLY A 41 33.60 -0.41 20.61
CA GLY A 41 34.88 -1.14 20.84
C GLY A 41 35.43 -1.89 19.64
N GLU A 42 34.80 -1.80 18.46
CA GLU A 42 35.26 -2.43 17.22
C GLU A 42 35.81 -1.41 16.21
N LYS A 43 36.64 -1.92 15.27
CA LYS A 43 37.10 -1.08 14.15
C LYS A 43 35.96 -0.83 13.17
N HIS A 44 36.00 0.32 12.52
CA HIS A 44 35.06 0.65 11.42
C HIS A 44 35.05 -0.47 10.38
N GLN A 45 33.86 -0.94 10.06
CA GLN A 45 33.61 -1.90 8.99
C GLN A 45 32.83 -1.24 7.86
N GLN A 46 33.22 -1.52 6.63
CA GLN A 46 32.44 -1.13 5.47
C GLN A 46 31.46 -2.26 5.13
N MET A 47 30.19 -1.94 5.15
CA MET A 47 29.11 -2.87 4.85
C MET A 47 28.32 -2.38 3.64
N THR A 48 27.53 -3.25 3.05
CA THR A 48 26.60 -2.89 1.98
C THR A 48 25.27 -3.63 2.15
N TRP A 49 24.22 -3.07 1.56
CA TRP A 49 22.95 -3.75 1.47
C TRP A 49 22.98 -4.80 0.35
N THR A 50 22.50 -5.99 0.66
CA THR A 50 22.31 -7.09 -0.31
C THR A 50 20.84 -7.18 -0.79
N VAL A 51 19.96 -6.43 -0.14
CA VAL A 51 18.54 -6.33 -0.44
C VAL A 51 18.15 -4.85 -0.55
N LEU A 52 17.00 -4.56 -1.12
CA LEU A 52 16.50 -3.20 -1.34
C LEU A 52 16.35 -2.47 0.00
N PRO A 53 17.09 -1.38 0.28
CA PRO A 53 17.07 -0.73 1.58
C PRO A 53 15.86 0.16 1.78
N GLN A 54 15.41 0.27 3.03
CA GLN A 54 14.46 1.30 3.42
C GLN A 54 15.14 2.68 3.39
N GLY A 55 14.40 3.70 2.95
CA GLY A 55 14.92 5.07 2.84
C GLY A 55 15.51 5.42 1.47
N PHE A 56 15.82 4.46 0.61
CA PHE A 56 16.13 4.75 -0.78
C PHE A 56 14.87 5.21 -1.50
N ARG A 57 14.96 6.34 -2.20
CA ARG A 57 13.82 7.02 -2.83
C ARG A 57 13.02 6.11 -3.75
N ASP A 58 13.69 5.30 -4.53
CA ASP A 58 13.07 4.49 -5.57
C ASP A 58 12.69 3.07 -5.09
N SER A 59 12.96 2.72 -3.82
CA SER A 59 12.61 1.40 -3.26
C SER A 59 11.13 1.04 -3.42
N PRO A 60 10.15 1.94 -3.16
CA PRO A 60 8.74 1.60 -3.35
C PRO A 60 8.39 1.29 -4.81
N HIS A 61 9.01 2.03 -5.76
CA HIS A 61 8.78 1.83 -7.18
C HIS A 61 9.37 0.51 -7.67
N LEU A 62 10.64 0.24 -7.34
CA LEU A 62 11.33 -0.98 -7.74
C LEU A 62 10.67 -2.23 -7.15
N PHE A 63 10.33 -2.18 -5.86
CA PHE A 63 9.58 -3.25 -5.21
C PHE A 63 8.21 -3.47 -5.88
N GLY A 64 7.46 -2.39 -6.12
CA GLY A 64 6.16 -2.46 -6.77
C GLY A 64 6.22 -3.09 -8.16
N GLN A 65 7.26 -2.76 -8.95
CA GLN A 65 7.51 -3.38 -10.25
C GLN A 65 7.86 -4.87 -10.14
N ALA A 66 8.73 -5.25 -9.19
CA ALA A 66 9.11 -6.64 -8.97
C ALA A 66 7.89 -7.49 -8.61
N LEU A 67 7.11 -7.06 -7.60
CA LEU A 67 5.90 -7.75 -7.19
C LEU A 67 4.83 -7.79 -8.30
N SER A 68 4.64 -6.68 -9.05
CA SER A 68 3.71 -6.68 -10.20
C SER A 68 4.10 -7.70 -11.25
N ARG A 69 5.41 -7.84 -11.55
CA ARG A 69 5.91 -8.83 -12.50
C ARG A 69 5.65 -10.25 -12.01
N ASP A 70 5.95 -10.51 -10.73
CA ASP A 70 5.71 -11.82 -10.13
C ASP A 70 4.20 -12.16 -10.16
N LEU A 71 3.32 -11.20 -9.85
CA LEU A 71 1.88 -11.42 -9.86
C LEU A 71 1.30 -11.72 -11.25
N LEU A 72 2.01 -11.42 -12.34
CA LEU A 72 1.59 -11.83 -13.70
C LEU A 72 1.58 -13.36 -13.88
N ASP A 73 2.42 -14.08 -13.15
CA ASP A 73 2.47 -15.55 -13.17
C ASP A 73 1.29 -16.18 -12.39
N LEU A 74 0.58 -15.38 -11.60
CA LEU A 74 -0.53 -15.86 -10.79
C LEU A 74 -1.84 -15.90 -11.61
N ASN A 75 -2.19 -17.07 -12.08
CA ASN A 75 -3.46 -17.27 -12.79
C ASN A 75 -4.63 -17.47 -11.82
N LEU A 76 -5.39 -16.43 -11.60
CA LEU A 76 -6.59 -16.48 -10.74
C LEU A 76 -7.89 -16.83 -11.50
N GLY A 77 -7.85 -16.95 -12.83
CA GLY A 77 -9.03 -17.20 -13.66
C GLY A 77 -9.95 -15.99 -13.83
N PRO A 78 -11.11 -16.14 -14.50
CA PRO A 78 -12.03 -15.06 -14.80
C PRO A 78 -12.74 -14.51 -13.54
N ASN A 79 -13.16 -13.24 -13.59
CA ASN A 79 -13.89 -12.52 -12.53
C ASN A 79 -13.12 -12.30 -11.21
N ARG A 80 -11.79 -12.30 -11.27
CA ARG A 80 -10.92 -12.12 -10.11
C ARG A 80 -9.97 -10.97 -10.38
N LYS A 81 -9.74 -10.14 -9.39
CA LYS A 81 -8.80 -9.02 -9.53
C LYS A 81 -7.99 -8.84 -8.26
N ILE A 82 -6.68 -8.70 -8.45
CA ILE A 82 -5.78 -8.20 -7.42
C ILE A 82 -5.49 -6.74 -7.75
N LEU A 83 -5.67 -5.87 -6.79
CA LEU A 83 -5.25 -4.50 -6.83
C LEU A 83 -4.04 -4.36 -5.92
N GLN A 84 -2.92 -3.94 -6.49
CA GLN A 84 -1.67 -3.75 -5.77
C GLN A 84 -1.40 -2.25 -5.56
N TYR A 85 -0.95 -1.91 -4.37
CA TYR A 85 -0.38 -0.61 -4.06
C TYR A 85 0.86 -0.80 -3.19
N VAL A 86 2.03 -0.73 -3.81
CA VAL A 86 3.33 -1.04 -3.19
C VAL A 86 3.29 -2.41 -2.50
N ASP A 87 3.20 -2.45 -1.17
CA ASP A 87 3.19 -3.64 -0.30
C ASP A 87 1.77 -4.09 0.11
N ASP A 88 0.74 -3.31 -0.20
CA ASP A 88 -0.64 -3.65 0.11
C ASP A 88 -1.35 -4.26 -1.10
N GLN A 89 -2.04 -5.38 -0.91
CA GLN A 89 -2.86 -6.02 -1.93
C GLN A 89 -4.32 -6.12 -1.51
N LEU A 90 -5.23 -5.84 -2.45
CA LEU A 90 -6.66 -6.09 -2.32
C LEU A 90 -7.08 -7.16 -3.34
N ILE A 91 -7.57 -8.29 -2.84
CA ILE A 91 -8.10 -9.40 -3.63
C ILE A 91 -9.61 -9.27 -3.65
N CYS A 92 -10.19 -9.21 -4.85
CA CYS A 92 -11.63 -9.08 -5.06
C CYS A 92 -12.20 -10.40 -5.56
N SER A 93 -13.29 -10.87 -4.97
CA SER A 93 -13.93 -12.15 -5.30
C SER A 93 -15.45 -12.05 -5.32
N PRO A 94 -16.14 -12.83 -6.16
CA PRO A 94 -17.59 -12.75 -6.31
C PRO A 94 -18.35 -13.32 -5.12
N ASP A 95 -17.82 -14.34 -4.45
CA ASP A 95 -18.43 -15.05 -3.34
C ASP A 95 -17.37 -15.55 -2.34
N GLU A 96 -17.84 -16.09 -1.21
CA GLU A 96 -16.99 -16.52 -0.10
C GLU A 96 -16.11 -17.73 -0.46
N LYS A 97 -16.67 -18.73 -1.15
CA LYS A 97 -15.91 -19.93 -1.55
C LYS A 97 -14.75 -19.57 -2.48
N ASN A 98 -15.02 -18.73 -3.47
CA ASN A 98 -13.98 -18.21 -4.35
C ASN A 98 -12.97 -17.37 -3.56
N ALA A 99 -13.42 -16.51 -2.64
CA ALA A 99 -12.52 -15.67 -1.85
C ALA A 99 -11.55 -16.49 -0.98
N GLN A 100 -12.02 -17.58 -0.37
CA GLN A 100 -11.16 -18.50 0.38
C GLN A 100 -10.12 -19.16 -0.51
N GLN A 101 -10.52 -19.67 -1.68
CA GLN A 101 -9.60 -20.28 -2.63
C GLN A 101 -8.56 -19.30 -3.14
N HIS A 102 -8.98 -18.07 -3.48
CA HIS A 102 -8.06 -17.02 -3.96
C HIS A 102 -7.07 -16.61 -2.89
N ALA A 103 -7.55 -16.45 -1.65
CA ALA A 103 -6.68 -16.08 -0.55
C ALA A 103 -5.60 -17.16 -0.33
N ILE A 104 -5.97 -18.43 -0.36
CA ILE A 104 -5.01 -19.55 -0.24
C ILE A 104 -4.01 -19.53 -1.42
N GLN A 105 -4.49 -19.38 -2.65
CA GLN A 105 -3.63 -19.35 -3.84
C GLN A 105 -2.63 -18.19 -3.77
N VAL A 106 -3.09 -16.98 -3.40
CA VAL A 106 -2.21 -15.81 -3.28
C VAL A 106 -1.21 -15.99 -2.15
N LEU A 107 -1.63 -16.51 -0.99
CA LEU A 107 -0.73 -16.75 0.14
C LEU A 107 0.36 -17.77 -0.19
N ASN A 108 0.01 -18.88 -0.84
CA ASN A 108 0.98 -19.91 -1.28
C ASN A 108 1.95 -19.31 -2.29
N PHE A 109 1.44 -18.59 -3.29
CA PHE A 109 2.25 -17.93 -4.30
C PHE A 109 3.25 -16.93 -3.69
N LEU A 110 2.80 -16.11 -2.75
CA LEU A 110 3.67 -15.16 -2.04
C LEU A 110 4.74 -15.89 -1.20
N ALA A 111 4.36 -16.98 -0.53
CA ALA A 111 5.28 -17.79 0.26
C ALA A 111 6.36 -18.47 -0.60
N GLU A 112 6.00 -19.03 -1.75
CA GLU A 112 6.92 -19.64 -2.72
C GLU A 112 7.98 -18.67 -3.23
N ARG A 113 7.64 -17.36 -3.29
CA ARG A 113 8.54 -16.28 -3.69
C ARG A 113 9.17 -15.54 -2.51
N ALA A 114 9.12 -16.14 -1.32
CA ALA A 114 9.70 -15.60 -0.09
C ALA A 114 9.14 -14.24 0.37
N TYR A 115 7.97 -13.82 -0.13
CA TYR A 115 7.26 -12.69 0.42
C TYR A 115 6.62 -13.03 1.77
N LYS A 116 6.69 -12.13 2.72
CA LYS A 116 6.12 -12.31 4.07
C LYS A 116 4.86 -11.48 4.22
N VAL A 117 3.77 -12.10 4.63
CA VAL A 117 2.49 -11.42 4.88
C VAL A 117 2.38 -11.05 6.36
N SER A 118 1.91 -9.84 6.66
CA SER A 118 1.63 -9.39 8.02
C SER A 118 0.27 -9.91 8.48
N LEU A 119 0.26 -10.88 9.39
CA LEU A 119 -0.97 -11.41 9.98
C LEU A 119 -1.80 -10.32 10.68
N ALA A 120 -1.13 -9.39 11.37
CA ALA A 120 -1.80 -8.31 12.10
C ALA A 120 -2.57 -7.33 11.20
N LYS A 121 -2.13 -7.17 9.95
CA LYS A 121 -2.78 -6.29 8.97
C LYS A 121 -3.76 -7.02 8.05
N ALA A 122 -3.72 -8.36 8.03
CA ALA A 122 -4.53 -9.17 7.12
C ALA A 122 -6.02 -9.08 7.46
N GLN A 123 -6.85 -8.83 6.46
CA GLN A 123 -8.29 -8.89 6.54
C GLN A 123 -8.75 -9.97 5.57
N MET A 124 -9.06 -11.16 6.12
CA MET A 124 -9.31 -12.35 5.30
C MET A 124 -10.80 -12.56 5.06
N VAL A 125 -11.19 -12.69 3.78
CA VAL A 125 -12.52 -13.10 3.34
C VAL A 125 -13.64 -12.34 4.07
N LYS A 126 -13.76 -11.05 3.78
CA LYS A 126 -14.75 -10.17 4.42
C LYS A 126 -15.61 -9.46 3.39
N THR A 127 -16.87 -9.20 3.72
CA THR A 127 -17.79 -8.37 2.91
C THR A 127 -17.46 -6.89 2.98
N LYS A 128 -16.66 -6.50 4.00
CA LYS A 128 -16.26 -5.12 4.29
C LYS A 128 -14.80 -5.10 4.75
N VAL A 129 -13.98 -4.34 4.05
CA VAL A 129 -12.54 -4.19 4.36
C VAL A 129 -12.13 -2.72 4.34
N THR A 130 -11.01 -2.43 5.01
CA THR A 130 -10.33 -1.14 4.88
C THR A 130 -9.06 -1.32 4.06
N TYR A 131 -8.94 -0.59 2.95
CA TYR A 131 -7.79 -0.61 2.06
C TYR A 131 -7.37 0.82 1.71
N LEU A 132 -6.12 1.17 1.99
CA LEU A 132 -5.55 2.51 1.79
C LEU A 132 -6.38 3.66 2.44
N GLY A 133 -6.96 3.40 3.62
CA GLY A 133 -7.80 4.36 4.32
C GLY A 133 -9.20 4.54 3.73
N VAL A 134 -9.61 3.64 2.82
CA VAL A 134 -10.93 3.58 2.22
C VAL A 134 -11.63 2.30 2.65
N GLN A 135 -12.83 2.43 3.17
CA GLN A 135 -13.71 1.30 3.47
C GLN A 135 -14.40 0.85 2.19
N ILE A 136 -14.24 -0.41 1.85
CA ILE A 136 -14.75 -1.04 0.64
C ILE A 136 -15.79 -2.07 1.02
N THR A 137 -16.95 -2.00 0.36
CA THR A 137 -18.01 -3.00 0.40
C THR A 137 -18.50 -3.25 -1.02
N HIS A 138 -19.39 -4.22 -1.22
CA HIS A 138 -20.06 -4.41 -2.51
C HIS A 138 -20.75 -3.11 -2.96
N GLY A 139 -20.37 -2.60 -4.12
CA GLY A 139 -20.96 -1.41 -4.74
C GLY A 139 -20.69 -0.08 -4.01
N SER A 140 -19.91 -0.04 -2.92
CA SER A 140 -19.67 1.20 -2.15
C SER A 140 -18.23 1.38 -1.71
N ARG A 141 -17.77 2.63 -1.74
CA ARG A 141 -16.46 3.06 -1.25
C ARG A 141 -16.64 4.31 -0.40
N ARG A 142 -16.16 4.28 0.84
CA ARG A 142 -16.26 5.40 1.80
C ARG A 142 -14.92 5.62 2.46
N LEU A 143 -14.64 6.84 2.89
CA LEU A 143 -13.49 7.09 3.77
C LEU A 143 -13.64 6.27 5.06
N SER A 144 -12.54 5.69 5.54
CA SER A 144 -12.55 5.03 6.85
C SER A 144 -12.83 6.04 7.97
N SER A 145 -13.48 5.58 9.04
CA SER A 145 -13.77 6.40 10.23
C SER A 145 -12.50 7.06 10.77
N ASP A 146 -11.40 6.31 10.83
CA ASP A 146 -10.12 6.80 11.35
C ASP A 146 -9.56 7.93 10.50
N ARG A 147 -9.68 7.82 9.16
CA ARG A 147 -9.26 8.89 8.26
C ARG A 147 -10.14 10.14 8.40
N VAL A 148 -11.46 9.97 8.52
CA VAL A 148 -12.39 11.08 8.76
C VAL A 148 -12.05 11.77 10.09
N GLN A 149 -11.89 11.01 11.17
CA GLN A 149 -11.53 11.55 12.47
C GLN A 149 -10.17 12.24 12.46
N GLY A 150 -9.17 11.64 11.80
CA GLY A 150 -7.85 12.26 11.65
C GLY A 150 -7.89 13.62 10.93
N ILE A 151 -8.79 13.79 9.95
CA ILE A 151 -8.98 15.09 9.28
C ILE A 151 -9.72 16.08 10.18
N LEU A 152 -10.77 15.63 10.87
CA LEU A 152 -11.57 16.50 11.75
C LEU A 152 -10.77 17.01 12.96
N GLN A 153 -9.78 16.27 13.42
CA GLN A 153 -8.90 16.66 14.53
C GLN A 153 -7.77 17.61 14.13
N LEU A 154 -7.59 17.90 12.83
CA LEU A 154 -6.55 18.81 12.39
C LEU A 154 -6.89 20.24 12.84
N PRO A 155 -5.91 20.97 13.41
CA PRO A 155 -6.09 22.37 13.72
C PRO A 155 -6.27 23.18 12.43
N SER A 156 -7.00 24.27 12.51
CA SER A 156 -7.14 25.21 11.39
C SER A 156 -5.76 25.74 10.97
N PRO A 157 -5.41 25.70 9.68
CA PRO A 157 -4.11 26.18 9.21
C PRO A 157 -4.01 27.70 9.38
N THR A 158 -2.94 28.18 10.02
CA THR A 158 -2.64 29.58 10.23
C THR A 158 -1.52 30.10 9.34
N THR A 159 -0.77 29.20 8.67
CA THR A 159 0.31 29.56 7.76
C THR A 159 0.11 28.96 6.37
N ARG A 160 0.72 29.55 5.33
CA ARG A 160 0.69 29.00 3.96
C ARG A 160 1.24 27.58 3.88
N LYS A 161 2.26 27.23 4.68
CA LYS A 161 2.82 25.88 4.75
C LYS A 161 1.81 24.89 5.30
N GLN A 162 1.13 25.23 6.41
CA GLN A 162 0.08 24.42 7.00
C GLN A 162 -1.13 24.29 6.06
N LEU A 163 -1.51 25.35 5.36
CA LEU A 163 -2.60 25.31 4.38
C LEU A 163 -2.27 24.34 3.23
N ARG A 164 -1.04 24.40 2.68
CA ARG A 164 -0.61 23.45 1.64
C ARG A 164 -0.62 22.00 2.11
N ALA A 165 -0.16 21.76 3.35
CA ALA A 165 -0.20 20.42 3.96
C ALA A 165 -1.65 19.92 4.14
N PHE A 166 -2.54 20.78 4.64
CA PHE A 166 -3.96 20.49 4.78
C PHE A 166 -4.64 20.18 3.44
N LEU A 167 -4.39 21.01 2.41
CA LEU A 167 -4.93 20.79 1.05
C LEU A 167 -4.34 19.52 0.41
N GLY A 168 -3.08 19.20 0.66
CA GLY A 168 -2.48 17.95 0.20
C GLY A 168 -3.16 16.72 0.81
N LEU A 169 -3.43 16.76 2.12
CA LEU A 169 -4.11 15.67 2.84
C LEU A 169 -5.58 15.52 2.39
N THR A 170 -6.32 16.63 2.35
CA THR A 170 -7.74 16.63 1.97
C THR A 170 -7.93 16.40 0.46
N GLY A 171 -6.93 16.75 -0.37
CA GLY A 171 -6.94 16.49 -1.81
C GLY A 171 -7.07 15.02 -2.17
N TYR A 172 -6.51 14.11 -1.35
CA TYR A 172 -6.75 12.68 -1.49
C TYR A 172 -8.24 12.32 -1.34
N CYS A 173 -8.96 13.06 -0.50
CA CYS A 173 -10.37 12.83 -0.16
C CYS A 173 -11.34 13.59 -1.08
N ARG A 174 -10.84 14.32 -2.09
CA ARG A 174 -11.63 15.21 -2.96
C ARG A 174 -12.88 14.56 -3.59
N VAL A 175 -12.81 13.25 -3.86
CA VAL A 175 -13.91 12.49 -4.48
C VAL A 175 -15.14 12.40 -3.55
N TRP A 176 -14.92 12.50 -2.24
CA TRP A 176 -15.95 12.43 -1.21
C TRP A 176 -16.36 13.79 -0.65
N ILE A 177 -15.74 14.89 -1.11
CA ILE A 177 -16.03 16.25 -0.65
C ILE A 177 -16.72 17.02 -1.78
N PRO A 178 -18.03 17.32 -1.66
CA PRO A 178 -18.73 18.12 -2.65
C PRO A 178 -18.05 19.47 -2.88
N ASN A 179 -17.93 19.88 -4.14
CA ASN A 179 -17.33 21.17 -4.53
C ASN A 179 -15.91 21.44 -3.99
N TYR A 180 -15.12 20.37 -3.78
CA TYR A 180 -13.77 20.48 -3.22
C TYR A 180 -12.92 21.53 -3.94
N GLY A 181 -12.94 21.60 -5.27
CA GLY A 181 -12.15 22.54 -6.06
C GLY A 181 -12.51 24.02 -5.74
N LEU A 182 -13.80 24.32 -5.65
CA LEU A 182 -14.26 25.68 -5.28
C LEU A 182 -13.88 26.03 -3.84
N ASN A 183 -14.09 25.12 -2.90
CA ASN A 183 -13.74 25.31 -1.49
C ASN A 183 -12.22 25.49 -1.28
N ALA A 184 -11.38 24.85 -2.10
CA ALA A 184 -9.95 24.98 -2.04
C ALA A 184 -9.44 26.30 -2.61
N GLN A 185 -10.10 26.86 -3.64
CA GLN A 185 -9.76 28.14 -4.25
C GLN A 185 -10.04 29.33 -3.30
N LEU A 186 -11.17 29.33 -2.61
CA LEU A 186 -11.56 30.40 -1.69
C LEU A 186 -10.59 30.62 -0.53
N LYS A 187 -9.76 29.63 -0.19
CA LYS A 187 -8.74 29.74 0.87
C LYS A 187 -7.33 30.09 0.39
N GLY A 188 -7.13 30.22 -0.92
CA GLY A 188 -5.82 30.54 -1.52
C GLY A 188 -5.61 32.02 -1.91
N THR A 189 -6.63 32.84 -1.81
CA THR A 189 -6.65 34.26 -2.24
C THR A 189 -6.53 35.27 -1.10
N GLY A 190 -6.10 34.83 0.10
CA GLY A 190 -5.83 35.69 1.24
C GLY A 190 -4.34 35.78 1.57
#